data_b53874a46f4e62417774764be40cc089
#
_entry.id   b53874a46f4e62417774764be40cc089
#
_cell.length_a   1.000
_cell.length_b   1.000
_cell.length_c   1.000
_cell.angle_alpha   90.00
_cell.angle_beta   90.00
_cell.angle_gamma   90.00
#
_symmetry.space_group_name_H-M   'P 1'
#
loop_
_entity.id
_entity.type
_entity.pdbx_description
1 polymer ?
#
loop_
_entity_poly.entity_id
_entity_poly.type
_entity_poly.pdbx_seq_one_letter_code
_entity_poly.pdbx_strand_id
1 'polypeptide(L)'
;MTEELIKVTQEDFEGYAKHKISEHLEIKSYEVYMVWFNYTLGNMKGLFSFDSKKAYPMSDPNSKLPDYVEVTYNSKMHEFYFDWYTKERQEVVDVSW
;
A
#
# COMPACT_ATOMS: atom_id res chain seq x y z
N MET A 1 29.22 5.09 20.82
CA MET A 1 27.88 5.61 20.65
C MET A 1 26.97 4.55 20.05
N THR A 2 25.98 4.23 20.79
CA THR A 2 25.02 3.30 20.28
C THR A 2 24.12 4.02 19.31
N GLU A 3 24.21 3.67 18.08
CA GLU A 3 23.24 4.11 17.12
C GLU A 3 21.90 3.56 17.53
N GLU A 4 21.01 4.45 17.87
CA GLU A 4 19.63 4.03 18.07
C GLU A 4 19.08 3.69 16.71
N LEU A 5 19.00 2.42 16.45
CA LEU A 5 18.29 1.95 15.28
C LEU A 5 16.83 2.27 15.49
N ILE A 6 16.33 3.19 14.70
CA ILE A 6 14.91 3.46 14.70
C ILE A 6 14.22 2.22 14.18
N LYS A 7 13.62 1.48 15.11
CA LYS A 7 12.88 0.29 14.73
C LYS A 7 11.51 0.71 14.27
N VAL A 8 11.27 0.53 12.99
CA VAL A 8 9.94 0.68 12.44
C VAL A 8 9.17 -0.60 12.77
N THR A 9 8.08 -0.47 13.48
CA THR A 9 7.23 -1.60 13.81
C THR A 9 6.25 -1.85 12.67
N GLN A 10 5.56 -2.99 12.72
CA GLN A 10 4.50 -3.28 11.76
C GLN A 10 3.42 -2.20 11.81
N GLU A 11 3.10 -1.75 13.02
CA GLU A 11 2.10 -0.71 13.22
C GLU A 11 2.54 0.61 12.59
N ASP A 12 3.81 0.97 12.77
CA ASP A 12 4.36 2.17 12.14
C ASP A 12 4.32 2.06 10.62
N PHE A 13 4.70 0.91 10.09
CA PHE A 13 4.70 0.65 8.66
C PHE A 13 3.28 0.79 8.10
N GLU A 14 2.32 0.14 8.74
CA GLU A 14 0.93 0.17 8.30
C GLU A 14 0.36 1.58 8.35
N GLY A 15 0.60 2.28 9.46
CA GLY A 15 0.10 3.64 9.63
C GLY A 15 0.65 4.60 8.60
N TYR A 16 1.95 4.55 8.37
CA TYR A 16 2.59 5.42 7.40
C TYR A 16 2.12 5.12 5.97
N ALA A 17 2.05 3.84 5.62
CA ALA A 17 1.60 3.43 4.30
C ALA A 17 0.17 3.87 4.03
N LYS A 18 -0.73 3.63 4.98
CA LYS A 18 -2.13 4.05 4.85
C LYS A 18 -2.25 5.56 4.70
N HIS A 19 -1.47 6.30 5.45
CA HIS A 19 -1.48 7.76 5.38
C HIS A 19 -1.06 8.25 3.99
N LYS A 20 0.04 7.73 3.48
CA LYS A 20 0.56 8.13 2.17
C LYS A 20 -0.37 7.73 1.03
N ILE A 21 -0.95 6.54 1.11
CA ILE A 21 -1.90 6.08 0.10
C ILE A 21 -3.15 6.95 0.12
N SER A 22 -3.68 7.21 1.32
CA SER A 22 -4.89 8.02 1.45
C SER A 22 -4.67 9.44 0.95
N GLU A 23 -3.50 10.00 1.22
CA GLU A 23 -3.14 11.32 0.76
C GLU A 23 -3.08 11.38 -0.77
N HIS A 24 -2.47 10.38 -1.38
CA HIS A 24 -2.34 10.30 -2.82
C HIS A 24 -3.69 10.13 -3.52
N LEU A 25 -4.57 9.33 -2.94
CA LEU A 25 -5.88 9.03 -3.52
C LEU A 25 -7.00 9.96 -3.02
N GLU A 26 -6.68 10.86 -2.11
CA GLU A 26 -7.65 11.80 -1.52
C GLU A 26 -8.83 11.09 -0.86
N ILE A 27 -8.52 10.03 -0.12
CA ILE A 27 -9.50 9.29 0.69
C ILE A 27 -9.04 9.31 2.14
N LYS A 28 -9.84 8.78 3.02
CA LYS A 28 -9.49 8.69 4.43
C LYS A 28 -8.60 7.46 4.68
N SER A 29 -7.70 7.56 5.63
CA SER A 29 -6.78 6.46 5.93
C SER A 29 -7.51 5.18 6.35
N TYR A 30 -8.67 5.31 6.99
CA TYR A 30 -9.45 4.13 7.38
C TYR A 30 -10.14 3.45 6.19
N GLU A 31 -10.08 4.05 5.01
CA GLU A 31 -10.59 3.44 3.77
C GLU A 31 -9.50 2.69 3.02
N VAL A 32 -8.30 2.62 3.60
CA VAL A 32 -7.18 1.85 3.06
C VAL A 32 -6.98 0.63 3.94
N TYR A 33 -6.83 -0.53 3.34
CA TYR A 33 -6.75 -1.79 4.05
C TYR A 33 -5.45 -2.51 3.73
N MET A 34 -4.78 -3.03 4.76
CA MET A 34 -3.62 -3.88 4.55
C MET A 34 -4.12 -5.31 4.36
N VAL A 35 -3.95 -5.81 3.14
CA VAL A 35 -4.44 -7.14 2.77
C VAL A 35 -3.45 -8.23 3.15
N TRP A 36 -2.18 -7.91 3.09
CA TRP A 36 -1.12 -8.87 3.30
C TRP A 36 0.12 -8.15 3.83
N PHE A 37 0.88 -8.83 4.67
CA PHE A 37 2.07 -8.27 5.28
C PHE A 37 3.13 -9.36 5.44
N ASN A 38 4.38 -9.00 5.18
CA ASN A 38 5.51 -9.87 5.38
C ASN A 38 6.70 -9.09 5.94
N TYR A 39 7.39 -9.72 6.86
CA TYR A 39 8.62 -9.16 7.42
C TYR A 39 9.73 -10.15 7.17
N THR A 40 10.76 -9.74 6.43
CA THR A 40 11.86 -10.63 6.09
C THR A 40 13.16 -9.85 6.08
N LEU A 41 14.13 -10.29 6.90
CA LEU A 41 15.48 -9.73 6.93
C LEU A 41 15.51 -8.21 7.10
N GLY A 42 14.66 -7.69 7.98
CA GLY A 42 14.61 -6.27 8.26
C GLY A 42 13.78 -5.46 7.28
N ASN A 43 13.27 -6.08 6.25
CA ASN A 43 12.41 -5.41 5.28
C ASN A 43 10.97 -5.78 5.52
N MET A 44 10.09 -4.81 5.34
CA MET A 44 8.66 -5.03 5.47
C MET A 44 8.01 -4.82 4.11
N LYS A 45 7.06 -5.66 3.79
CA LYS A 45 6.31 -5.56 2.56
C LYS A 45 4.84 -5.80 2.83
N GLY A 46 4.00 -4.95 2.26
CA GLY A 46 2.57 -5.09 2.43
C GLY A 46 1.82 -4.79 1.16
N LEU A 47 0.70 -5.48 0.97
CA LEU A 47 -0.20 -5.20 -0.12
C LEU A 47 -1.40 -4.46 0.46
N PHE A 48 -1.74 -3.33 -0.14
CA PHE A 48 -2.81 -2.49 0.35
C PHE A 48 -3.89 -2.34 -0.70
N SER A 49 -5.12 -2.39 -0.25
CA SER A 49 -6.29 -2.17 -1.07
C SER A 49 -7.08 -1.00 -0.49
N PHE A 50 -8.00 -0.47 -1.27
CA PHE A 50 -8.80 0.67 -0.86
C PHE A 50 -10.15 0.61 -1.56
N ASP A 51 -11.09 1.40 -1.05
CA ASP A 51 -12.41 1.48 -1.66
C ASP A 51 -12.33 2.41 -2.88
N SER A 52 -12.24 1.82 -4.06
CA SER A 52 -12.09 2.55 -5.30
C SER A 52 -13.29 3.43 -5.64
N LYS A 53 -14.44 3.14 -5.05
CA LYS A 53 -15.65 3.96 -5.28
C LYS A 53 -15.54 5.32 -4.62
N LYS A 54 -14.71 5.42 -3.59
CA LYS A 54 -14.52 6.66 -2.83
C LYS A 54 -13.23 7.37 -3.19
N ALA A 55 -12.35 6.72 -3.92
CA ALA A 55 -11.08 7.31 -4.31
C ALA A 55 -11.30 8.28 -5.46
N TYR A 56 -10.85 9.50 -5.25
CA TYR A 56 -11.06 10.57 -6.22
C TYR A 56 -9.77 11.33 -6.42
N PRO A 57 -8.94 10.92 -7.37
CA PRO A 57 -7.82 11.78 -7.73
C PRO A 57 -8.37 12.97 -8.48
N MET A 58 -8.57 14.06 -7.77
CA MET A 58 -9.23 15.26 -8.30
C MET A 58 -8.41 15.97 -9.37
N SER A 59 -7.13 15.68 -9.46
CA SER A 59 -6.25 16.35 -10.38
C SER A 59 -6.42 15.91 -11.83
N ASP A 60 -7.00 14.73 -12.06
CA ASP A 60 -7.18 14.22 -13.42
C ASP A 60 -8.37 13.26 -13.47
N PRO A 61 -9.53 13.75 -13.91
CA PRO A 61 -10.73 12.91 -13.97
C PRO A 61 -10.62 11.77 -14.98
N ASN A 62 -9.59 11.79 -15.83
CA ASN A 62 -9.34 10.71 -16.79
C ASN A 62 -8.28 9.74 -16.31
N SER A 63 -7.68 9.99 -15.15
CA SER A 63 -6.65 9.11 -14.65
C SER A 63 -7.30 7.83 -14.13
N LYS A 64 -6.71 6.72 -14.52
CA LYS A 64 -7.17 5.42 -14.09
C LYS A 64 -6.70 5.20 -12.66
N LEU A 65 -7.64 4.88 -11.77
CA LEU A 65 -7.28 4.54 -10.40
C LEU A 65 -6.52 3.23 -10.37
N PRO A 66 -5.48 3.12 -9.56
CA PRO A 66 -4.81 1.84 -9.37
C PRO A 66 -5.75 0.88 -8.63
N ASP A 67 -5.52 -0.41 -8.82
CA ASP A 67 -6.32 -1.44 -8.14
C ASP A 67 -5.76 -1.78 -6.77
N TYR A 68 -4.45 -1.72 -6.62
CA TYR A 68 -3.81 -1.97 -5.33
C TYR A 68 -2.41 -1.37 -5.32
N VAL A 69 -1.83 -1.33 -4.14
CA VAL A 69 -0.50 -0.74 -3.91
C VAL A 69 0.34 -1.74 -3.13
N GLU A 70 1.54 -1.99 -3.60
CA GLU A 70 2.51 -2.76 -2.83
C GLU A 70 3.47 -1.77 -2.19
N VAL A 71 3.59 -1.84 -0.88
CA VAL A 71 4.48 -0.95 -0.13
C VAL A 71 5.62 -1.77 0.43
N THR A 72 6.83 -1.28 0.23
CA THR A 72 8.03 -1.92 0.76
C THR A 72 8.78 -0.91 1.60
N TYR A 73 9.18 -1.32 2.80
CA TYR A 73 10.10 -0.55 3.62
C TYR A 73 11.44 -1.26 3.67
N ASN A 74 12.48 -0.57 3.23
CA ASN A 74 13.83 -1.06 3.26
C ASN A 74 14.53 -0.46 4.48
N SER A 75 14.74 -1.25 5.52
CA SER A 75 15.30 -0.76 6.77
C SER A 75 16.75 -0.32 6.63
N LYS A 76 17.47 -0.91 5.71
CA LYS A 76 18.87 -0.58 5.46
C LYS A 76 19.04 0.80 4.88
N MET A 77 18.15 1.16 3.98
CA MET A 77 18.17 2.44 3.28
C MET A 77 17.25 3.47 3.91
N HIS A 78 16.43 3.07 4.87
CA HIS A 78 15.39 3.92 5.47
C HIS A 78 14.48 4.52 4.43
N GLU A 79 14.02 3.69 3.50
CA GLU A 79 13.20 4.14 2.39
C GLU A 79 11.93 3.32 2.28
N PHE A 80 10.86 4.00 1.90
CA PHE A 80 9.60 3.37 1.56
C PHE A 80 9.43 3.45 0.06
N TYR A 81 8.98 2.35 -0.54
CA TYR A 81 8.68 2.28 -1.97
C TYR A 81 7.20 1.98 -2.13
N PHE A 82 6.52 2.76 -2.95
CA PHE A 82 5.10 2.58 -3.22
C PHE A 82 4.95 2.20 -4.69
N ASP A 83 4.60 0.96 -4.93
CA ASP A 83 4.41 0.44 -6.28
C ASP A 83 2.92 0.31 -6.55
N TRP A 84 2.46 1.10 -7.50
CA TRP A 84 1.04 1.19 -7.85
C TRP A 84 0.75 0.25 -9.00
N TYR A 85 -0.25 -0.63 -8.81
CA TYR A 85 -0.58 -1.65 -9.78
C TYR A 85 -1.99 -1.48 -10.30
N THR A 86 -2.14 -1.66 -11.61
CA THR A 86 -3.43 -1.65 -12.28
C THR A 86 -3.65 -3.02 -12.89
N LYS A 87 -4.84 -3.55 -12.67
CA LYS A 87 -5.23 -4.84 -13.24
C LYS A 87 -5.28 -4.72 -14.77
N GLU A 88 -4.54 -5.59 -15.44
CA GLU A 88 -4.51 -5.58 -16.89
C GLU A 88 -5.80 -6.16 -17.46
N ARG A 89 -6.23 -7.28 -16.90
CA ARG A 89 -7.49 -7.91 -17.29
C ARG A 89 -7.96 -8.83 -16.19
N GLN A 90 -9.22 -9.19 -16.25
CA GLN A 90 -9.80 -10.15 -15.33
C GLN A 90 -10.35 -11.33 -16.13
N GLU A 91 -10.01 -12.52 -15.68
CA GLU A 91 -10.54 -13.75 -16.23
C GLU A 91 -11.44 -14.40 -15.20
N VAL A 92 -12.65 -14.74 -15.61
CA VAL A 92 -13.61 -15.40 -14.72
C VAL A 92 -13.70 -16.85 -15.12
N VAL A 93 -13.44 -17.72 -14.15
CA VAL A 93 -13.54 -19.15 -14.35
C VAL A 93 -14.59 -19.69 -13.40
N ASP A 94 -15.63 -20.29 -13.96
CA ASP A 94 -16.66 -20.94 -13.16
C ASP A 94 -16.15 -22.27 -12.66
N VAL A 95 -16.32 -22.51 -11.37
CA VAL A 95 -15.93 -23.78 -10.78
C VAL A 95 -17.17 -24.48 -10.22
N SER A 96 -17.22 -25.76 -10.43
CA SER A 96 -18.30 -26.59 -9.87
C SER A 96 -17.68 -27.74 -9.11
N TRP A 97 -17.74 -27.64 -7.77
CA TRP A 97 -17.32 -28.72 -6.91
C TRP A 97 -18.27 -28.87 -5.74
#